data_c65f9165ed14830ed899ee292102a692
#
_entry.id   c65f9165ed14830ed899ee292102a692
#
_cell.length_a   1.000
_cell.length_b   1.000
_cell.length_c   1.000
_cell.angle_alpha   90.00
_cell.angle_beta   90.00
_cell.angle_gamma   90.00
#
_symmetry.space_group_name_H-M   'P 1'
#
loop_
_entity.id
_entity.type
_entity.pdbx_description
1 polymer ?
#
loop_
_entity_poly.entity_id
_entity_poly.type
_entity_poly.pdbx_seq_one_letter_code
_entity_poly.pdbx_strand_id
1 'polypeptide(L)'
;MADPQGFLKHTRQTPDTRPVDERVNDYQELYEPLAKEKTVEQASRCMDCGIPFCHNGCPLGNIIPEFNDAVYEEDWRLAYEILSSTNNFPEFTGRICPAPCETACVLGINQPAVAIEHIEKSIAEEAFDKGYARPNPPSMRTGKSVAVVGSGPAGLAAAAQLNKA
;
A
#
# COMPACT_ATOMS: atom_id res chain seq x y z
N MET A 1 -2.25 -13.12 12.21
CA MET A 1 -3.38 -13.44 11.27
C MET A 1 -4.53 -12.54 11.62
N ALA A 2 -4.95 -11.69 10.69
CA ALA A 2 -6.14 -10.88 10.84
C ALA A 2 -7.38 -11.72 11.25
N ASP A 3 -8.58 -11.16 11.31
CA ASP A 3 -9.75 -11.93 11.71
C ASP A 3 -10.02 -13.10 10.74
N PRO A 4 -9.95 -14.37 11.18
CA PRO A 4 -10.21 -15.53 10.31
C PRO A 4 -11.57 -15.53 9.62
N GLN A 5 -12.51 -14.71 10.10
CA GLN A 5 -13.86 -14.55 9.59
C GLN A 5 -14.16 -13.13 9.08
N GLY A 6 -13.17 -12.26 9.00
CA GLY A 6 -13.36 -10.87 8.63
C GLY A 6 -14.03 -10.70 7.27
N PHE A 7 -13.66 -11.53 6.30
CA PHE A 7 -14.26 -11.56 4.96
C PHE A 7 -15.74 -12.00 4.94
N LEU A 8 -16.21 -12.67 5.99
CA LEU A 8 -17.62 -13.03 6.17
C LEU A 8 -18.42 -11.92 6.88
N LYS A 9 -17.75 -11.13 7.72
CA LYS A 9 -18.38 -10.08 8.55
C LYS A 9 -18.50 -8.76 7.82
N HIS A 10 -17.50 -8.43 6.98
CA HIS A 10 -17.39 -7.12 6.35
C HIS A 10 -17.47 -7.23 4.83
N THR A 11 -18.26 -6.36 4.20
CA THR A 11 -18.30 -6.21 2.75
C THR A 11 -17.14 -5.33 2.28
N ARG A 12 -16.72 -5.49 1.00
CA ARG A 12 -15.75 -4.59 0.41
C ARG A 12 -16.27 -3.15 0.40
N GLN A 13 -15.47 -2.24 0.91
CA GLN A 13 -15.67 -0.79 0.84
C GLN A 13 -14.39 -0.14 0.30
N THR A 14 -14.57 0.82 -0.57
CA THR A 14 -13.50 1.66 -1.11
C THR A 14 -13.89 3.12 -0.94
N PRO A 15 -12.94 4.04 -0.94
CA PRO A 15 -13.24 5.47 -0.90
C PRO A 15 -14.19 5.89 -2.02
N ASP A 16 -15.13 6.77 -1.70
CA ASP A 16 -15.94 7.44 -2.69
C ASP A 16 -15.14 8.52 -3.42
N THR A 17 -15.62 8.95 -4.58
CA THR A 17 -15.02 10.09 -5.29
C THR A 17 -15.73 11.38 -4.90
N ARG A 18 -14.96 12.46 -4.78
CA ARG A 18 -15.52 13.81 -4.60
C ARG A 18 -16.50 14.14 -5.73
N PRO A 19 -17.55 14.94 -5.47
CA PRO A 19 -18.50 15.39 -6.49
C PRO A 19 -17.81 16.00 -7.71
N VAL A 20 -18.32 15.70 -8.92
CA VAL A 20 -17.70 16.13 -10.18
C VAL A 20 -17.63 17.66 -10.28
N ASP A 21 -18.68 18.34 -9.88
CA ASP A 21 -18.80 19.81 -9.89
C ASP A 21 -17.79 20.50 -8.94
N GLU A 22 -17.32 19.83 -7.91
CA GLU A 22 -16.26 20.32 -7.03
C GLU A 22 -14.88 20.06 -7.63
N ARG A 23 -14.59 18.81 -7.97
CA ARG A 23 -13.24 18.37 -8.37
C ARG A 23 -12.77 18.91 -9.72
N VAL A 24 -13.67 19.40 -10.59
CA VAL A 24 -13.27 20.04 -11.83
C VAL A 24 -12.74 21.46 -11.64
N ASN A 25 -12.93 22.03 -10.46
CA ASN A 25 -12.52 23.41 -10.13
C ASN A 25 -11.19 23.48 -9.37
N ASP A 26 -10.57 22.35 -9.03
CA ASP A 26 -9.31 22.30 -8.29
C ASP A 26 -8.41 21.13 -8.75
N TYR A 27 -7.25 20.99 -8.12
CA TYR A 27 -6.28 19.90 -8.33
C TYR A 27 -6.09 19.08 -7.05
N GLN A 28 -7.12 19.02 -6.19
CA GLN A 28 -7.09 18.28 -4.95
C GLN A 28 -7.27 16.77 -5.18
N GLU A 29 -7.10 15.99 -4.13
CA GLU A 29 -7.29 14.53 -4.15
C GLU A 29 -8.66 14.15 -4.75
N LEU A 30 -8.68 13.15 -5.61
CA LEU A 30 -9.89 12.66 -6.26
C LEU A 30 -10.84 11.95 -5.30
N TYR A 31 -10.27 11.15 -4.40
CA TYR A 31 -11.03 10.30 -3.49
C TYR A 31 -11.21 10.96 -2.13
N GLU A 32 -12.38 10.77 -1.55
CA GLU A 32 -12.61 11.10 -0.14
C GLU A 32 -11.87 10.09 0.75
N PRO A 33 -11.22 10.51 1.84
CA PRO A 33 -10.54 9.58 2.72
C PRO A 33 -11.55 8.66 3.42
N LEU A 34 -11.30 7.36 3.39
CA LEU A 34 -12.04 6.41 4.19
C LEU A 34 -11.59 6.52 5.65
N ALA A 35 -12.54 6.42 6.59
CA ALA A 35 -12.22 6.43 8.00
C ALA A 35 -11.25 5.30 8.37
N LYS A 36 -10.35 5.57 9.31
CA LYS A 36 -9.28 4.63 9.72
C LYS A 36 -9.85 3.28 10.17
N GLU A 37 -10.93 3.31 10.95
CA GLU A 37 -11.64 2.12 11.44
C GLU A 37 -12.16 1.27 10.26
N LYS A 38 -12.63 1.94 9.19
CA LYS A 38 -13.07 1.25 7.99
C LYS A 38 -11.91 0.61 7.23
N THR A 39 -10.75 1.23 7.22
CA THR A 39 -9.54 0.63 6.63
C THR A 39 -9.12 -0.62 7.42
N VAL A 40 -9.18 -0.59 8.74
CA VAL A 40 -8.94 -1.77 9.61
C VAL A 40 -9.94 -2.89 9.30
N GLU A 41 -11.24 -2.57 9.16
CA GLU A 41 -12.25 -3.53 8.72
C GLU A 41 -11.92 -4.13 7.34
N GLN A 42 -11.43 -3.32 6.38
CA GLN A 42 -11.05 -3.82 5.06
C GLN A 42 -9.81 -4.72 5.12
N ALA A 43 -8.84 -4.40 5.95
CA ALA A 43 -7.66 -5.23 6.18
C ALA A 43 -8.04 -6.58 6.80
N SER A 44 -9.01 -6.62 7.72
CA SER A 44 -9.51 -7.85 8.34
C SER A 44 -10.09 -8.85 7.34
N ARG A 45 -10.47 -8.40 6.14
CA ARG A 45 -10.98 -9.27 5.07
C ARG A 45 -9.91 -10.14 4.42
N CYS A 46 -8.63 -9.90 4.72
CA CYS A 46 -7.54 -10.74 4.24
C CYS A 46 -7.60 -12.12 4.90
N MET A 47 -7.62 -13.18 4.07
CA MET A 47 -7.70 -14.57 4.53
C MET A 47 -6.34 -15.13 4.96
N ASP A 48 -5.27 -14.37 4.87
CA ASP A 48 -3.90 -14.82 5.15
C ASP A 48 -3.57 -16.16 4.45
N CYS A 49 -3.67 -16.16 3.12
CA CYS A 49 -3.51 -17.38 2.33
C CYS A 49 -2.09 -17.92 2.45
N GLY A 50 -1.92 -19.22 2.76
CA GLY A 50 -0.61 -19.87 2.81
C GLY A 50 0.14 -19.87 1.46
N ILE A 51 -0.58 -19.69 0.34
CA ILE A 51 -0.03 -19.38 -0.99
C ILE A 51 -0.69 -18.08 -1.45
N PRO A 52 -0.08 -16.93 -1.17
CA PRO A 52 -0.69 -15.64 -1.46
C PRO A 52 -0.53 -15.26 -2.94
N PHE A 53 -1.50 -15.62 -3.78
CA PHE A 53 -1.49 -15.27 -5.20
C PHE A 53 -1.40 -13.76 -5.46
N CYS A 54 -1.87 -12.95 -4.51
CA CYS A 54 -1.73 -11.49 -4.57
C CYS A 54 -0.26 -11.03 -4.62
N HIS A 55 0.69 -11.72 -3.97
CA HIS A 55 2.13 -11.44 -4.10
C HIS A 55 2.58 -11.60 -5.55
N ASN A 56 2.21 -12.72 -6.18
CA ASN A 56 2.57 -12.97 -7.58
C ASN A 56 1.84 -12.03 -8.55
N GLY A 57 0.65 -11.56 -8.17
CA GLY A 57 -0.10 -10.57 -8.92
C GLY A 57 0.49 -9.16 -8.84
N CYS A 58 1.30 -8.88 -7.82
CA CYS A 58 1.97 -7.60 -7.64
C CYS A 58 3.32 -7.59 -8.35
N PRO A 59 3.56 -6.69 -9.34
CA PRO A 59 4.87 -6.61 -10.02
C PRO A 59 6.03 -6.24 -9.09
N LEU A 60 5.75 -5.59 -7.96
CA LEU A 60 6.73 -5.26 -6.92
C LEU A 60 6.96 -6.40 -5.93
N GLY A 61 6.11 -7.44 -5.93
CA GLY A 61 6.15 -8.53 -4.97
C GLY A 61 5.84 -8.07 -3.54
N ASN A 62 4.88 -7.15 -3.39
CA ASN A 62 4.48 -6.66 -2.06
C ASN A 62 4.02 -7.78 -1.15
N ILE A 63 4.42 -7.71 0.10
CA ILE A 63 4.14 -8.72 1.14
C ILE A 63 2.76 -8.42 1.75
N ILE A 64 1.71 -8.78 0.99
CA ILE A 64 0.34 -8.27 1.16
C ILE A 64 -0.38 -8.80 2.40
N PRO A 65 -0.40 -10.12 2.71
CA PRO A 65 -1.06 -10.60 3.92
C PRO A 65 -0.49 -9.98 5.19
N GLU A 66 0.83 -9.86 5.26
CA GLU A 66 1.55 -9.38 6.44
C GLU A 66 1.26 -7.90 6.73
N PHE A 67 1.22 -7.04 5.72
CA PHE A 67 0.84 -5.66 5.98
C PHE A 67 -0.66 -5.51 6.28
N ASN A 68 -1.54 -6.36 5.72
CA ASN A 68 -2.94 -6.37 6.11
C ASN A 68 -3.13 -6.79 7.58
N ASP A 69 -2.36 -7.78 8.02
CA ASP A 69 -2.36 -8.22 9.41
C ASP A 69 -1.91 -7.09 10.35
N ALA A 70 -0.80 -6.43 10.00
CA ALA A 70 -0.31 -5.29 10.76
C ALA A 70 -1.32 -4.13 10.84
N VAL A 71 -2.05 -3.84 9.75
CA VAL A 71 -3.12 -2.84 9.74
C VAL A 71 -4.29 -3.27 10.61
N TYR A 72 -4.67 -4.54 10.57
CA TYR A 72 -5.74 -5.07 11.41
C TYR A 72 -5.41 -4.96 12.91
N GLU A 73 -4.15 -5.24 13.28
CA GLU A 73 -3.65 -5.07 14.64
C GLU A 73 -3.34 -3.60 15.00
N GLU A 74 -3.63 -2.67 14.10
CA GLU A 74 -3.37 -1.23 14.21
C GLU A 74 -1.88 -0.87 14.40
N ASP A 75 -0.96 -1.79 14.08
CA ASP A 75 0.48 -1.49 14.00
C ASP A 75 0.84 -0.89 12.64
N TRP A 76 0.43 0.35 12.45
CA TRP A 76 0.64 1.11 11.23
C TRP A 76 2.11 1.32 10.89
N ARG A 77 2.97 1.36 11.91
CA ARG A 77 4.40 1.48 11.71
C ARG A 77 4.97 0.21 11.09
N LEU A 78 4.64 -0.95 11.66
CA LEU A 78 5.02 -2.24 11.10
C LEU A 78 4.48 -2.41 9.68
N ALA A 79 3.20 -2.05 9.47
CA ALA A 79 2.58 -2.09 8.15
C ALA A 79 3.39 -1.27 7.12
N TYR A 80 3.84 -0.05 7.48
CA TYR A 80 4.67 0.77 6.62
C TYR A 80 6.07 0.18 6.41
N GLU A 81 6.71 -0.38 7.43
CA GLU A 81 8.01 -1.04 7.31
C GLU A 81 7.94 -2.23 6.34
N ILE A 82 6.89 -3.06 6.44
CA ILE A 82 6.64 -4.17 5.51
C ILE A 82 6.41 -3.65 4.09
N LEU A 83 5.49 -2.71 3.89
CA LEU A 83 5.14 -2.17 2.58
C LEU A 83 6.33 -1.50 1.91
N SER A 84 7.09 -0.65 2.63
CA SER A 84 8.24 0.09 2.10
C SER A 84 9.47 -0.79 1.85
N SER A 85 9.46 -2.03 2.31
CA SER A 85 10.54 -2.99 2.03
C SER A 85 10.57 -3.38 0.54
N THR A 86 9.42 -3.44 -0.09
CA THR A 86 9.26 -3.82 -1.51
C THR A 86 8.83 -2.65 -2.39
N ASN A 87 8.04 -1.71 -1.87
CA ASN A 87 7.50 -0.58 -2.59
C ASN A 87 8.19 0.74 -2.17
N ASN A 88 8.90 1.38 -3.11
CA ASN A 88 9.61 2.63 -2.82
C ASN A 88 8.67 3.85 -2.73
N PHE A 89 7.48 3.79 -3.34
CA PHE A 89 6.56 4.92 -3.49
C PHE A 89 5.10 4.49 -3.29
N PRO A 90 4.73 4.00 -2.10
CA PRO A 90 3.36 3.56 -1.84
C PRO A 90 2.34 4.70 -1.94
N GLU A 91 2.76 5.95 -1.71
CA GLU A 91 1.94 7.15 -1.88
C GLU A 91 1.51 7.39 -3.34
N PHE A 92 2.31 6.96 -4.32
CA PHE A 92 1.95 7.03 -5.74
C PHE A 92 1.20 5.78 -6.19
N THR A 93 1.73 4.61 -5.88
CA THR A 93 1.12 3.35 -6.34
C THR A 93 -0.27 3.15 -5.76
N GLY A 94 -0.52 3.54 -4.51
CA GLY A 94 -1.83 3.48 -3.89
C GLY A 94 -2.89 4.42 -4.50
N ARG A 95 -2.52 5.21 -5.54
CA ARG A 95 -3.43 6.12 -6.25
C ARG A 95 -3.57 5.82 -7.73
N ILE A 96 -2.56 5.21 -8.35
CA ILE A 96 -2.51 5.07 -9.81
C ILE A 96 -2.30 3.62 -10.28
N CYS A 97 -2.06 2.69 -9.37
CA CYS A 97 -1.88 1.28 -9.69
C CYS A 97 -3.21 0.68 -10.15
N PRO A 98 -3.25 -0.11 -11.25
CA PRO A 98 -4.45 -0.83 -11.63
C PRO A 98 -4.77 -2.03 -10.73
N ALA A 99 -4.05 -2.19 -9.63
CA ALA A 99 -4.22 -3.20 -8.59
C ALA A 99 -4.33 -4.65 -9.11
N PRO A 100 -3.38 -5.16 -9.91
CA PRO A 100 -3.43 -6.53 -10.39
C PRO A 100 -3.38 -7.56 -9.25
N CYS A 101 -2.86 -7.20 -8.09
CA CYS A 101 -2.91 -7.99 -6.87
C CYS A 101 -4.35 -8.26 -6.39
N GLU A 102 -5.27 -7.31 -6.57
CA GLU A 102 -6.69 -7.51 -6.25
C GLU A 102 -7.35 -8.50 -7.21
N THR A 103 -7.00 -8.45 -8.50
CA THR A 103 -7.45 -9.43 -9.49
C THR A 103 -6.95 -10.83 -9.15
N ALA A 104 -5.74 -10.96 -8.60
CA ALA A 104 -5.13 -12.21 -8.17
C ALA A 104 -5.58 -12.66 -6.77
N CYS A 105 -6.34 -11.85 -6.04
CA CYS A 105 -6.79 -12.16 -4.69
C CYS A 105 -7.72 -13.38 -4.68
N VAL A 106 -7.37 -14.42 -3.91
CA VAL A 106 -8.16 -15.67 -3.81
C VAL A 106 -9.58 -15.42 -3.33
N LEU A 107 -9.78 -14.45 -2.45
CA LEU A 107 -11.14 -14.05 -2.02
C LEU A 107 -12.02 -13.63 -3.20
N GLY A 108 -11.41 -13.08 -4.26
CA GLY A 108 -12.09 -12.67 -5.49
C GLY A 108 -12.83 -13.77 -6.24
N ILE A 109 -12.58 -15.05 -5.91
CA ILE A 109 -13.28 -16.20 -6.52
C ILE A 109 -14.75 -16.24 -6.09
N ASN A 110 -15.04 -15.96 -4.83
CA ASN A 110 -16.37 -16.11 -4.24
C ASN A 110 -16.99 -14.80 -3.73
N GLN A 111 -16.17 -13.79 -3.50
CA GLN A 111 -16.57 -12.49 -2.96
C GLN A 111 -15.72 -11.37 -3.57
N PRO A 112 -16.10 -10.10 -3.43
CA PRO A 112 -15.23 -8.99 -3.82
C PRO A 112 -13.86 -9.09 -3.13
N ALA A 113 -12.78 -8.93 -3.90
CA ALA A 113 -11.41 -8.99 -3.40
C ALA A 113 -11.14 -8.05 -2.22
N VAL A 114 -10.06 -8.26 -1.49
CA VAL A 114 -9.55 -7.29 -0.50
C VAL A 114 -9.21 -5.98 -1.20
N ALA A 115 -9.49 -4.83 -0.58
CA ALA A 115 -9.18 -3.50 -1.11
C ALA A 115 -7.69 -3.15 -0.89
N ILE A 116 -6.80 -3.92 -1.54
CA ILE A 116 -5.35 -3.90 -1.27
C ILE A 116 -4.75 -2.54 -1.58
N GLU A 117 -5.06 -1.97 -2.75
CA GLU A 117 -4.54 -0.67 -3.17
C GLU A 117 -4.92 0.44 -2.18
N HIS A 118 -6.18 0.43 -1.74
CA HIS A 118 -6.64 1.40 -0.74
C HIS A 118 -5.90 1.25 0.60
N ILE A 119 -5.65 0.01 1.04
CA ILE A 119 -4.93 -0.26 2.28
C ILE A 119 -3.47 0.23 2.16
N GLU A 120 -2.79 -0.04 1.03
CA GLU A 120 -1.44 0.48 0.76
C GLU A 120 -1.40 2.02 0.81
N LYS A 121 -2.38 2.70 0.18
CA LYS A 121 -2.51 4.15 0.26
C LYS A 121 -2.66 4.60 1.72
N SER A 122 -3.54 3.97 2.48
CA SER A 122 -3.82 4.35 3.86
C SER A 122 -2.60 4.16 4.78
N ILE A 123 -1.81 3.10 4.55
CA ILE A 123 -0.54 2.88 5.25
C ILE A 123 0.43 4.03 4.97
N ALA A 124 0.56 4.43 3.70
CA ALA A 124 1.44 5.53 3.31
C ALA A 124 1.00 6.86 3.93
N GLU A 125 -0.29 7.20 3.87
CA GLU A 125 -0.83 8.43 4.47
C GLU A 125 -0.55 8.48 5.98
N GLU A 126 -0.87 7.41 6.71
CA GLU A 126 -0.61 7.33 8.15
C GLU A 126 0.90 7.46 8.44
N ALA A 127 1.76 6.89 7.58
CA ALA A 127 3.20 6.98 7.77
C ALA A 127 3.74 8.40 7.61
N PHE A 128 3.20 9.18 6.67
CA PHE A 128 3.56 10.59 6.53
C PHE A 128 3.00 11.43 7.68
N ASP A 129 1.75 11.24 8.04
CA ASP A 129 1.08 11.99 9.13
C ASP A 129 1.77 11.77 10.48
N LYS A 130 2.17 10.54 10.78
CA LYS A 130 2.86 10.20 12.04
C LYS A 130 4.38 10.34 11.97
N GLY A 131 4.92 10.68 10.80
CA GLY A 131 6.36 10.85 10.60
C GLY A 131 7.15 9.54 10.67
N TYR A 132 6.55 8.40 10.28
CA TYR A 132 7.27 7.13 10.09
C TYR A 132 8.07 7.14 8.78
N ALA A 133 7.53 7.80 7.74
CA ALA A 133 8.21 8.02 6.47
C ALA A 133 9.35 9.03 6.68
N ARG A 134 10.56 8.52 6.96
CA ARG A 134 11.76 9.34 7.25
C ARG A 134 12.89 9.02 6.29
N PRO A 135 13.77 9.99 6.00
CA PRO A 135 15.02 9.71 5.32
C PRO A 135 15.79 8.60 6.04
N ASN A 136 16.23 7.61 5.28
CA ASN A 136 17.07 6.52 5.79
C ASN A 136 18.44 6.53 5.09
N PRO A 137 19.36 7.43 5.50
CA PRO A 137 20.69 7.48 4.92
C PRO A 137 21.49 6.20 5.29
N PRO A 138 22.38 5.72 4.40
CA PRO A 138 23.19 4.56 4.68
C PRO A 138 24.08 4.79 5.91
N SER A 139 24.20 3.79 6.75
CA SER A 139 25.03 3.84 7.96
C SER A 139 26.53 3.92 7.63
N MET A 140 26.93 3.38 6.47
CA MET A 140 28.30 3.39 5.97
C MET A 140 28.33 3.74 4.49
N ARG A 141 29.22 4.64 4.10
CA ARG A 141 29.42 5.00 2.69
C ARG A 141 30.55 4.18 2.09
N THR A 142 30.31 3.59 0.94
CA THR A 142 31.28 2.75 0.22
C THR A 142 32.36 3.56 -0.50
N GLY A 143 32.24 4.89 -0.60
CA GLY A 143 33.11 5.76 -1.40
C GLY A 143 32.84 5.68 -2.91
N LYS A 144 31.92 4.84 -3.37
CA LYS A 144 31.50 4.75 -4.77
C LYS A 144 30.47 5.82 -5.07
N SER A 145 30.48 6.33 -6.31
CA SER A 145 29.50 7.31 -6.79
C SER A 145 28.73 6.73 -7.98
N VAL A 146 27.41 6.91 -7.96
CA VAL A 146 26.51 6.54 -9.05
C VAL A 146 25.74 7.79 -9.47
N ALA A 147 25.71 8.08 -10.77
CA ALA A 147 24.89 9.14 -11.33
C ALA A 147 23.59 8.53 -11.89
N VAL A 148 22.45 9.02 -11.42
CA VAL A 148 21.14 8.67 -11.95
C VAL A 148 20.62 9.85 -12.75
N VAL A 149 20.39 9.66 -14.07
CA VAL A 149 19.90 10.70 -14.96
C VAL A 149 18.40 10.50 -15.17
N GLY A 150 17.61 11.43 -14.66
CA GLY A 150 16.14 11.41 -14.69
C GLY A 150 15.52 11.32 -13.30
N SER A 151 14.44 12.09 -13.11
CA SER A 151 13.68 12.19 -11.84
C SER A 151 12.32 11.52 -11.91
N GLY A 152 12.08 10.68 -12.92
CA GLY A 152 10.86 9.86 -12.99
C GLY A 152 10.90 8.69 -11.99
N PRO A 153 9.78 7.95 -11.82
CA PRO A 153 9.66 6.88 -10.85
C PRO A 153 10.77 5.83 -10.94
N ALA A 154 11.18 5.46 -12.17
CA ALA A 154 12.25 4.48 -12.40
C ALA A 154 13.61 4.95 -11.87
N GLY A 155 13.98 6.20 -12.17
CA GLY A 155 15.24 6.79 -11.70
C GLY A 155 15.27 6.95 -10.18
N LEU A 156 14.17 7.43 -9.60
CA LEU A 156 14.03 7.59 -8.17
C LEU A 156 14.06 6.24 -7.43
N ALA A 157 13.40 5.20 -7.99
CA ALA A 157 13.43 3.86 -7.43
C ALA A 157 14.85 3.26 -7.46
N ALA A 158 15.56 3.41 -8.60
CA ALA A 158 16.95 2.98 -8.70
C ALA A 158 17.85 3.69 -7.67
N ALA A 159 17.70 5.00 -7.51
CA ALA A 159 18.43 5.77 -6.52
C ALA A 159 18.12 5.32 -5.07
N ALA A 160 16.84 5.07 -4.77
CA ALA A 160 16.42 4.59 -3.47
C ALA A 160 16.99 3.20 -3.16
N GLN A 161 16.97 2.27 -4.11
CA GLN A 161 17.53 0.94 -3.92
C GLN A 161 19.06 0.96 -3.79
N LEU A 162 19.75 1.76 -4.60
CA LEU A 162 21.20 1.95 -4.47
C LEU A 162 21.59 2.58 -3.14
N ASN A 163 20.74 3.44 -2.57
CA ASN A 163 20.99 4.02 -1.26
C ASN A 163 20.74 3.02 -0.11
N LYS A 164 19.87 2.03 -0.30
CA LYS A 164 19.61 0.97 0.69
C LYS A 164 20.70 -0.12 0.70
N ALA A 165 21.37 -0.34 -0.45
CA ALA A 165 22.41 -1.35 -0.62
C ALA A 165 23.76 -0.91 -0.04
#